data_90393b4706612f691b89c8b3ebdb589a
#
_entry.id   90393b4706612f691b89c8b3ebdb589a
#
_cell.length_a   1.000
_cell.length_b   1.000
_cell.length_c   1.000
_cell.angle_alpha   90.00
_cell.angle_beta   90.00
_cell.angle_gamma   90.00
#
_symmetry.space_group_name_H-M   'P 1'
#
loop_
_entity.id
_entity.type
_entity.pdbx_description
1 polymer ?
#
loop_
_entity_poly.entity_id
_entity_poly.type
_entity_poly.pdbx_seq_one_letter_code
_entity_poly.pdbx_strand_id
1 'polypeptide(L)'
;MKTVILASVILTLCIAAVFLNCVYVTASVDSLIEITERASSPDADFSALVSEFEREWNKRSFSFSIAVSSAETDKVELFCAKAKKQAEYSDTADVRVTFGELEHLLEGIKKSETFSAEGIL
;
A
#
# COMPACT_ATOMS: atom_id res chain seq x y z
N MET A 1 34.33 0.91 24.81
CA MET A 1 33.16 0.25 25.42
C MET A 1 31.89 1.07 25.25
N LYS A 2 31.85 2.33 25.69
CA LYS A 2 30.67 3.18 25.54
C LYS A 2 30.24 3.40 24.08
N THR A 3 31.20 3.54 23.17
CA THR A 3 30.92 3.73 21.74
C THR A 3 30.27 2.49 21.12
N VAL A 4 30.73 1.28 21.52
CA VAL A 4 30.16 0.02 21.02
C VAL A 4 28.73 -0.18 21.53
N ILE A 5 28.49 0.15 22.81
CA ILE A 5 27.15 0.07 23.41
C ILE A 5 26.20 1.04 22.71
N LEU A 6 26.64 2.30 22.49
CA LEU A 6 25.86 3.30 21.81
C LEU A 6 25.52 2.88 20.36
N ALA A 7 26.51 2.36 19.63
CA ALA A 7 26.31 1.87 18.28
C ALA A 7 25.33 0.70 18.24
N SER A 8 25.40 -0.23 19.20
CA SER A 8 24.46 -1.35 19.31
C SER A 8 23.04 -0.88 19.59
N VAL A 9 22.87 0.09 20.46
CA VAL A 9 21.56 0.66 20.80
C VAL A 9 20.96 1.34 19.57
N ILE A 10 21.73 2.16 18.85
CA ILE A 10 21.27 2.83 17.64
C ILE A 10 20.87 1.81 16.58
N LEU A 11 21.67 0.78 16.36
CA LEU A 11 21.37 -0.28 15.40
C LEU A 11 20.08 -1.01 15.75
N THR A 12 19.90 -1.36 17.03
CA THR A 12 18.67 -2.02 17.50
C THR A 12 17.45 -1.15 17.27
N LEU A 13 17.54 0.16 17.55
CA LEU A 13 16.45 1.08 17.31
C LEU A 13 16.11 1.22 15.82
N CYS A 14 17.13 1.24 14.96
CA CYS A 14 16.92 1.28 13.51
C CYS A 14 16.21 0.01 13.01
N ILE A 15 16.62 -1.16 13.47
CA ILE A 15 15.98 -2.43 13.11
C ILE A 15 14.54 -2.46 13.60
N ALA A 16 14.29 -2.03 14.83
CA ALA A 16 12.94 -1.95 15.38
C ALA A 16 12.06 -0.99 14.58
N ALA A 17 12.59 0.17 14.19
CA ALA A 17 11.85 1.15 13.40
C ALA A 17 11.46 0.59 12.03
N VAL A 18 12.39 -0.10 11.35
CA VAL A 18 12.11 -0.75 10.05
C VAL A 18 11.05 -1.83 10.22
N PHE A 19 11.17 -2.66 11.24
CA PHE A 19 10.20 -3.72 11.52
C PHE A 19 8.80 -3.15 11.76
N LEU A 20 8.69 -2.11 12.60
CA LEU A 20 7.41 -1.44 12.87
C LEU A 20 6.82 -0.83 11.60
N ASN A 21 7.66 -0.24 10.74
CA ASN A 21 7.19 0.30 9.47
C ASN A 21 6.66 -0.80 8.56
N CYS A 22 7.31 -1.96 8.49
CA CYS A 22 6.83 -3.10 7.71
C CYS A 22 5.47 -3.60 8.22
N VAL A 23 5.28 -3.68 9.54
CA VAL A 23 4.00 -4.05 10.16
C VAL A 23 2.93 -3.02 9.81
N TYR A 24 3.25 -1.74 9.91
CA TYR A 24 2.33 -0.65 9.54
C TYR A 24 1.93 -0.72 8.07
N VAL A 25 2.90 -0.93 7.17
CA VAL A 25 2.64 -1.06 5.73
C VAL A 25 1.74 -2.25 5.44
N THR A 26 1.99 -3.41 6.06
CA THR A 26 1.15 -4.60 5.88
C THR A 26 -0.29 -4.34 6.32
N ALA A 27 -0.50 -3.72 7.47
CA ALA A 27 -1.84 -3.34 7.95
C ALA A 27 -2.49 -2.30 7.02
N SER A 28 -1.71 -1.36 6.49
CA SER A 28 -2.20 -0.35 5.55
C SER A 28 -2.61 -0.96 4.22
N VAL A 29 -1.87 -1.95 3.73
CA VAL A 29 -2.23 -2.70 2.52
C VAL A 29 -3.57 -3.39 2.70
N ASP A 30 -3.83 -4.01 3.85
CA ASP A 30 -5.12 -4.64 4.14
C ASP A 30 -6.28 -3.64 4.05
N SER A 31 -6.10 -2.43 4.58
CA SER A 31 -7.10 -1.37 4.48
C SER A 31 -7.36 -0.94 3.04
N LEU A 32 -6.30 -0.83 2.23
CA LEU A 32 -6.42 -0.48 0.81
C LEU A 32 -7.08 -1.61 0.01
N ILE A 33 -6.75 -2.86 0.29
CA ILE A 33 -7.39 -4.04 -0.34
C ILE A 33 -8.88 -4.05 -0.04
N GLU A 34 -9.29 -3.74 1.19
CA GLU A 34 -10.70 -3.65 1.56
C GLU A 34 -11.45 -2.65 0.66
N ILE A 35 -10.84 -1.51 0.36
CA ILE A 35 -11.43 -0.52 -0.55
C ILE A 35 -11.60 -1.11 -1.94
N THR A 36 -10.59 -1.82 -2.46
CA THR A 36 -10.67 -2.45 -3.78
C THR A 36 -11.71 -3.55 -3.83
N GLU A 37 -11.89 -4.31 -2.75
CA GLU A 37 -12.90 -5.36 -2.66
C GLU A 37 -14.32 -4.79 -2.72
N ARG A 38 -14.55 -3.61 -2.14
CA ARG A 38 -15.86 -2.95 -2.21
C ARG A 38 -16.24 -2.56 -3.63
N ALA A 39 -15.29 -2.43 -4.53
CA ALA A 39 -15.55 -2.16 -5.95
C ALA A 39 -16.23 -3.31 -6.67
N SER A 40 -16.21 -4.54 -6.14
CA SER A 40 -16.92 -5.67 -6.72
C SER A 40 -18.40 -5.72 -6.35
N SER A 41 -18.87 -4.86 -5.44
CA SER A 41 -20.28 -4.76 -5.11
C SER A 41 -21.10 -4.22 -6.30
N PRO A 42 -22.32 -4.73 -6.54
CA PRO A 42 -23.19 -4.18 -7.59
C PRO A 42 -23.57 -2.72 -7.38
N ASP A 43 -23.61 -2.28 -6.12
CA ASP A 43 -24.00 -0.93 -5.72
C ASP A 43 -22.80 -0.01 -5.50
N ALA A 44 -21.61 -0.38 -5.98
CA ALA A 44 -20.39 0.39 -5.73
C ALA A 44 -20.45 1.79 -6.34
N ASP A 45 -20.16 2.78 -5.50
CA ASP A 45 -19.94 4.16 -5.95
C ASP A 45 -18.46 4.33 -6.26
N PHE A 46 -18.09 4.20 -7.52
CA PHE A 46 -16.69 4.21 -7.93
C PHE A 46 -16.00 5.54 -7.68
N SER A 47 -16.71 6.67 -7.85
CA SER A 47 -16.14 7.98 -7.56
C SER A 47 -15.79 8.12 -6.10
N ALA A 48 -16.66 7.67 -5.20
CA ALA A 48 -16.41 7.68 -3.77
C ALA A 48 -15.26 6.74 -3.40
N LEU A 49 -15.22 5.54 -4.00
CA LEU A 49 -14.16 4.56 -3.74
C LEU A 49 -12.79 5.06 -4.22
N VAL A 50 -12.73 5.70 -5.38
CA VAL A 50 -11.48 6.28 -5.90
C VAL A 50 -10.99 7.39 -4.97
N SER A 51 -11.87 8.27 -4.53
CA SER A 51 -11.53 9.35 -3.60
C SER A 51 -11.05 8.82 -2.26
N GLU A 52 -11.71 7.79 -1.74
CA GLU A 52 -11.31 7.14 -0.49
C GLU A 52 -9.94 6.48 -0.62
N PHE A 53 -9.71 5.75 -1.70
CA PHE A 53 -8.43 5.10 -1.98
C PHE A 53 -7.31 6.14 -2.06
N GLU A 54 -7.51 7.21 -2.83
CA GLU A 54 -6.52 8.28 -3.00
C GLU A 54 -6.18 8.93 -1.66
N ARG A 55 -7.19 9.22 -0.84
CA ARG A 55 -6.99 9.79 0.49
C ARG A 55 -6.19 8.87 1.40
N GLU A 56 -6.55 7.60 1.45
CA GLU A 56 -5.86 6.61 2.27
C GLU A 56 -4.43 6.35 1.77
N TRP A 57 -4.23 6.33 0.47
CA TRP A 57 -2.91 6.20 -0.13
C TRP A 57 -2.02 7.38 0.23
N ASN A 58 -2.52 8.60 0.09
CA ASN A 58 -1.75 9.81 0.39
C ASN A 58 -1.31 9.90 1.85
N LYS A 59 -2.14 9.41 2.77
CA LYS A 59 -1.78 9.34 4.18
C LYS A 59 -0.60 8.39 4.44
N ARG A 60 -0.47 7.35 3.66
CA ARG A 60 0.46 6.24 3.89
C ARG A 60 1.64 6.21 2.92
N SER A 61 1.66 7.11 1.93
CA SER A 61 2.66 7.08 0.86
C SER A 61 4.10 7.20 1.37
N PHE A 62 4.32 7.96 2.43
CA PHE A 62 5.66 8.09 3.02
C PHE A 62 6.17 6.74 3.56
N SER A 63 5.35 6.02 4.32
CA SER A 63 5.72 4.71 4.85
C SER A 63 5.95 3.69 3.74
N PHE A 64 5.13 3.74 2.68
CA PHE A 64 5.31 2.90 1.51
C PHE A 64 6.61 3.22 0.77
N SER A 65 6.99 4.49 0.68
CA SER A 65 8.23 4.88 0.01
C SER A 65 9.48 4.34 0.71
N ILE A 66 9.40 4.08 2.00
CA ILE A 66 10.50 3.50 2.77
C ILE A 66 10.57 1.97 2.57
N ALA A 67 9.43 1.30 2.61
CA ALA A 67 9.36 -0.17 2.65
C ALA A 67 9.21 -0.83 1.29
N VAL A 68 8.65 -0.14 0.31
CA VAL A 68 8.24 -0.69 -0.98
C VAL A 68 9.06 -0.02 -2.10
N SER A 69 9.37 -0.78 -3.16
CA SER A 69 10.12 -0.21 -4.29
C SER A 69 9.34 0.92 -4.97
N SER A 70 10.07 1.89 -5.51
CA SER A 70 9.46 3.03 -6.21
C SER A 70 8.68 2.57 -7.45
N ALA A 71 9.11 1.49 -8.10
CA ALA A 71 8.40 0.93 -9.25
C ALA A 71 6.99 0.45 -8.87
N GLU A 72 6.85 -0.19 -7.70
CA GLU A 72 5.56 -0.67 -7.21
C GLU A 72 4.66 0.48 -6.75
N THR A 73 5.23 1.46 -6.02
CA THR A 73 4.45 2.63 -5.60
C THR A 73 3.99 3.46 -6.79
N ASP A 74 4.81 3.61 -7.81
CA ASP A 74 4.45 4.30 -9.04
C ASP A 74 3.32 3.59 -9.77
N LYS A 75 3.30 2.25 -9.79
CA LYS A 75 2.21 1.48 -10.38
C LYS A 75 0.90 1.70 -9.63
N VAL A 76 0.93 1.71 -8.30
CA VAL A 76 -0.27 1.99 -7.50
C VAL A 76 -0.83 3.37 -7.84
N GLU A 77 0.03 4.37 -7.91
CA GLU A 77 -0.37 5.73 -8.27
C GLU A 77 -0.93 5.82 -9.69
N LEU A 78 -0.31 5.11 -10.63
CA LEU A 78 -0.75 5.06 -12.02
C LEU A 78 -2.15 4.44 -12.12
N PHE A 79 -2.39 3.29 -11.48
CA PHE A 79 -3.69 2.62 -11.50
C PHE A 79 -4.76 3.45 -10.77
N CYS A 80 -4.40 4.14 -9.71
CA CYS A 80 -5.30 5.05 -9.01
C CYS A 80 -5.74 6.19 -9.93
N ALA A 81 -4.81 6.81 -10.64
CA ALA A 81 -5.11 7.87 -11.60
C ALA A 81 -5.97 7.36 -12.76
N LYS A 82 -5.69 6.15 -13.24
CA LYS A 82 -6.48 5.50 -14.29
C LYS A 82 -7.92 5.24 -13.83
N ALA A 83 -8.11 4.72 -12.62
CA ALA A 83 -9.42 4.48 -12.05
C ALA A 83 -10.20 5.78 -11.88
N LYS A 84 -9.53 6.84 -11.47
CA LYS A 84 -10.14 8.17 -11.32
C LYS A 84 -10.71 8.68 -12.65
N LYS A 85 -9.92 8.59 -13.72
CA LYS A 85 -10.38 8.99 -15.05
C LYS A 85 -11.53 8.12 -15.55
N GLN A 86 -11.45 6.82 -15.38
CA GLN A 86 -12.50 5.90 -15.77
C GLN A 86 -13.80 6.17 -15.03
N ALA A 87 -13.73 6.49 -13.74
CA ALA A 87 -14.91 6.86 -12.95
C ALA A 87 -15.53 8.17 -13.42
N GLU A 88 -14.72 9.14 -13.84
CA GLU A 88 -15.20 10.41 -14.40
C GLU A 88 -16.00 10.21 -15.69
N TYR A 89 -15.59 9.23 -16.51
CA TYR A 89 -16.28 8.89 -17.76
C TYR A 89 -17.40 7.87 -17.58
N SER A 90 -17.73 7.50 -16.34
CA SER A 90 -18.77 6.54 -16.00
C SER A 90 -18.57 5.14 -16.62
N ASP A 91 -17.32 4.76 -16.86
CA ASP A 91 -16.98 3.46 -17.40
C ASP A 91 -16.83 2.43 -16.28
N THR A 92 -17.96 1.92 -15.80
CA THR A 92 -18.02 1.05 -14.63
C THR A 92 -17.30 -0.28 -14.82
N ALA A 93 -17.34 -0.85 -16.01
CA ALA A 93 -16.66 -2.12 -16.30
C ALA A 93 -15.15 -1.96 -16.21
N ASP A 94 -14.61 -0.91 -16.81
CA ASP A 94 -13.17 -0.64 -16.80
C ASP A 94 -12.68 -0.24 -15.41
N VAL A 95 -13.46 0.52 -14.64
CA VAL A 95 -13.12 0.84 -13.24
C VAL A 95 -12.99 -0.43 -12.40
N ARG A 96 -13.92 -1.37 -12.55
CA ARG A 96 -13.84 -2.67 -11.83
C ARG A 96 -12.58 -3.44 -12.17
N VAL A 97 -12.22 -3.48 -13.44
CA VAL A 97 -10.98 -4.14 -13.89
C VAL A 97 -9.77 -3.47 -13.25
N THR A 98 -9.74 -2.15 -13.25
CA THR A 98 -8.62 -1.39 -12.66
C THR A 98 -8.52 -1.61 -11.15
N PHE A 99 -9.65 -1.65 -10.43
CA PHE A 99 -9.63 -2.00 -9.00
C PHE A 99 -9.15 -3.42 -8.76
N GLY A 100 -9.50 -4.37 -9.63
CA GLY A 100 -8.97 -5.74 -9.59
C GLY A 100 -7.46 -5.79 -9.77
N GLU A 101 -6.93 -4.99 -10.70
CA GLU A 101 -5.49 -4.86 -10.91
C GLU A 101 -4.80 -4.23 -9.69
N LEU A 102 -5.41 -3.21 -9.08
CA LEU A 102 -4.92 -2.61 -7.83
C LEU A 102 -4.89 -3.62 -6.69
N GLU A 103 -5.95 -4.40 -6.54
CA GLU A 103 -6.02 -5.45 -5.52
C GLU A 103 -4.88 -6.45 -5.69
N HIS A 104 -4.67 -6.92 -6.90
CA HIS A 104 -3.60 -7.88 -7.22
C HIS A 104 -2.22 -7.28 -6.90
N LEU A 105 -1.99 -6.03 -7.27
CA LEU A 105 -0.74 -5.33 -6.99
C LEU A 105 -0.50 -5.16 -5.49
N LEU A 106 -1.55 -4.79 -4.74
CA LEU A 106 -1.49 -4.63 -3.28
C LEU A 106 -1.23 -5.96 -2.57
N GLU A 107 -1.85 -7.05 -3.04
CA GLU A 107 -1.59 -8.39 -2.52
C GLU A 107 -0.13 -8.81 -2.74
N GLY A 108 0.44 -8.46 -3.89
CA GLY A 108 1.85 -8.68 -4.18
C GLY A 108 2.76 -7.90 -3.23
N ILE A 109 2.43 -6.66 -2.94
CA ILE A 109 3.18 -5.83 -1.98
C ILE A 109 3.11 -6.44 -0.58
N LYS A 110 1.91 -6.83 -0.14
CA LYS A 110 1.71 -7.47 1.17
C LYS A 110 2.55 -8.73 1.31
N LYS A 111 2.52 -9.59 0.30
CA LYS A 111 3.29 -10.83 0.28
C LYS A 111 4.79 -10.57 0.37
N SER A 112 5.28 -9.59 -0.38
CA SER A 112 6.69 -9.17 -0.38
C SER A 112 7.11 -8.63 0.99
N GLU A 113 6.30 -7.79 1.62
CA GLU A 113 6.58 -7.22 2.94
C GLU A 113 6.54 -8.27 4.04
N THR A 114 5.60 -9.19 4.00
CA THR A 114 5.51 -10.30 4.95
C THR A 114 6.75 -11.18 4.85
N PHE A 115 7.19 -11.48 3.64
CA PHE A 115 8.41 -12.26 3.40
C PHE A 115 9.65 -11.54 3.94
N SER A 116 9.76 -10.23 3.73
CA SER A 116 10.87 -9.42 4.24
C SER A 116 10.89 -9.39 5.78
N ALA A 117 9.74 -9.26 6.41
CA ALA A 117 9.62 -9.27 7.86
C ALA A 117 10.04 -10.63 8.45
N GLU A 118 9.61 -11.72 7.83
CA GLU A 118 10.02 -13.08 8.23
C GLU A 118 11.52 -13.30 8.06
N GLY A 119 12.12 -12.71 7.03
CA GLY A 119 13.56 -12.79 6.77
C GLY A 119 14.41 -12.06 7.80
N ILE A 120 13.86 -11.04 8.46
CA ILE A 120 14.55 -10.31 9.53
C ILE A 120 14.53 -11.10 10.84
N LEU A 121 13.47 -11.84 11.05
CA LEU A 121 13.28 -12.65 12.25
C LEU A 121 13.95 -14.03 12.11
#